data_a49c2a0f5bd9bf675165c1fbf14f4886
#
_entry.id   a49c2a0f5bd9bf675165c1fbf14f4886
#
_cell.length_a   1.000
_cell.length_b   1.000
_cell.length_c   1.000
_cell.angle_alpha   90.00
_cell.angle_beta   90.00
_cell.angle_gamma   90.00
#
_symmetry.space_group_name_H-M   'P 1'
#
loop_
_entity.id
_entity.type
_entity.pdbx_description
1 polymer ?
#
loop_
_entity_poly.entity_id
_entity_poly.type
_entity_poly.pdbx_seq_one_letter_code
_entity_poly.pdbx_strand_id
1 'polypeptide(L)'
;MNDATANNVMWAAEIIADQSGMYAGFFTHMDADQGKYGASARKQINKLLYAKLGTNDVRKKWWNPQDENNEKNGYQQEKFKFKDYAKWTGDYIFMRIEEMFLTAAEASCRLNDDKGARLMLNSLMQERDEDYTCKKTGTALGKLTSDETGSLLEEIIIQRRIELWGEFGRIYDIRRLKQGFRRTADMGWPSSALIAGTDTEDPESYAWVLTCLLYTSDAA
;
A
#
# COMPACT_ATOMS: atom_id res chain seq x y z
N MET A 1 -12.25 -4.83 -0.13
CA MET A 1 -12.30 -3.80 -1.18
C MET A 1 -12.57 -4.46 -2.52
N ASN A 2 -13.83 -4.54 -2.91
CA ASN A 2 -14.29 -5.33 -4.05
C ASN A 2 -15.69 -4.94 -4.53
N ASP A 3 -16.21 -3.77 -4.09
CA ASP A 3 -17.56 -3.30 -4.37
C ASP A 3 -17.53 -1.86 -4.90
N ALA A 4 -17.87 -1.69 -6.18
CA ALA A 4 -17.93 -0.39 -6.86
C ALA A 4 -19.04 0.54 -6.31
N THR A 5 -20.02 -0.01 -5.60
CA THR A 5 -21.15 0.76 -5.05
C THR A 5 -20.89 1.33 -3.66
N ALA A 6 -19.72 1.05 -3.06
CA ALA A 6 -19.36 1.58 -1.76
C ALA A 6 -19.27 3.12 -1.77
N ASN A 7 -19.78 3.76 -0.73
CA ASN A 7 -19.95 5.23 -0.66
C ASN A 7 -18.65 6.04 -0.79
N ASN A 8 -17.50 5.42 -0.53
CA ASN A 8 -16.19 6.05 -0.63
C ASN A 8 -15.52 5.86 -1.99
N VAL A 9 -16.15 5.14 -2.92
CA VAL A 9 -15.62 4.90 -4.25
C VAL A 9 -15.96 6.08 -5.17
N MET A 10 -14.93 6.61 -5.81
CA MET A 10 -15.05 7.71 -6.77
C MET A 10 -15.00 7.22 -8.22
N TRP A 11 -14.20 6.19 -8.47
CA TRP A 11 -14.07 5.58 -9.78
C TRP A 11 -13.74 4.09 -9.65
N ALA A 12 -14.52 3.28 -10.36
CA ALA A 12 -14.37 1.83 -10.36
C ALA A 12 -14.89 1.23 -11.68
N ALA A 13 -14.52 -0.02 -11.92
CA ALA A 13 -15.15 -0.86 -12.93
C ALA A 13 -15.90 -1.99 -12.23
N GLU A 14 -17.18 -2.09 -12.46
CA GLU A 14 -17.99 -3.24 -12.07
C GLU A 14 -17.63 -4.43 -12.97
N ILE A 15 -17.40 -5.59 -12.36
CA ILE A 15 -16.98 -6.80 -13.06
C ILE A 15 -18.11 -7.82 -13.04
N ILE A 16 -18.66 -8.14 -14.21
CA ILE A 16 -19.68 -9.17 -14.37
C ILE A 16 -19.05 -10.53 -14.62
N ALA A 17 -19.84 -11.60 -14.45
CA ALA A 17 -19.35 -12.97 -14.54
C ALA A 17 -18.65 -13.30 -15.87
N ASP A 18 -19.14 -12.77 -16.98
CA ASP A 18 -18.55 -12.99 -18.31
C ASP A 18 -17.18 -12.34 -18.52
N GLN A 19 -16.83 -11.40 -17.65
CA GLN A 19 -15.54 -10.67 -17.66
C GLN A 19 -14.56 -11.21 -16.63
N SER A 20 -14.96 -12.18 -15.83
CA SER A 20 -14.16 -12.70 -14.74
C SER A 20 -13.65 -14.11 -15.02
N GLY A 21 -12.64 -14.50 -14.27
CA GLY A 21 -12.08 -15.85 -14.33
C GLY A 21 -11.15 -16.13 -13.17
N MET A 22 -11.04 -17.41 -12.82
CA MET A 22 -10.19 -17.82 -11.71
C MET A 22 -8.68 -17.70 -11.99
N TYR A 23 -8.28 -17.47 -13.25
CA TYR A 23 -6.86 -17.46 -13.65
C TYR A 23 -6.31 -16.10 -14.05
N ALA A 24 -7.17 -15.13 -14.35
CA ALA A 24 -6.71 -13.81 -14.80
C ALA A 24 -7.48 -12.72 -14.10
N GLY A 25 -6.80 -11.84 -13.39
CA GLY A 25 -7.41 -10.72 -12.74
C GLY A 25 -6.74 -10.38 -11.41
N PHE A 26 -7.05 -9.24 -10.91
CA PHE A 26 -6.47 -8.72 -9.68
C PHE A 26 -6.74 -9.63 -8.47
N PHE A 27 -8.00 -10.02 -8.25
CA PHE A 27 -8.36 -10.84 -7.09
C PHE A 27 -7.79 -12.24 -7.14
N THR A 28 -7.58 -12.81 -8.33
CA THR A 28 -6.88 -14.10 -8.48
C THR A 28 -5.46 -14.07 -7.90
N HIS A 29 -4.80 -12.90 -7.98
CA HIS A 29 -3.46 -12.70 -7.44
C HIS A 29 -3.46 -12.22 -6.00
N MET A 30 -4.54 -11.60 -5.52
CA MET A 30 -4.58 -11.01 -4.19
C MET A 30 -5.25 -11.90 -3.16
N ASP A 31 -6.41 -12.51 -3.49
CA ASP A 31 -7.17 -13.34 -2.56
C ASP A 31 -6.37 -14.59 -2.17
N ALA A 32 -6.01 -14.68 -0.90
CA ALA A 32 -5.18 -15.75 -0.39
C ALA A 32 -5.95 -17.03 -0.08
N ASP A 33 -7.29 -16.94 0.04
CA ASP A 33 -8.15 -18.08 0.38
C ASP A 33 -8.57 -18.83 -0.88
N GLN A 34 -8.99 -18.10 -1.91
CA GLN A 34 -9.60 -18.66 -3.10
C GLN A 34 -8.91 -18.24 -4.40
N GLY A 35 -8.07 -17.22 -4.37
CA GLY A 35 -7.32 -16.77 -5.54
C GLY A 35 -6.31 -17.82 -6.00
N LYS A 36 -6.36 -18.23 -7.26
CA LYS A 36 -5.50 -19.30 -7.79
C LYS A 36 -4.01 -19.03 -7.59
N TYR A 37 -3.59 -17.78 -7.80
CA TYR A 37 -2.21 -17.36 -7.59
C TYR A 37 -2.01 -16.73 -6.21
N GLY A 38 -3.06 -16.11 -5.64
CA GLY A 38 -3.02 -15.53 -4.30
C GLY A 38 -2.74 -16.57 -3.23
N ALA A 39 -3.35 -17.73 -3.31
CA ALA A 39 -3.15 -18.83 -2.36
C ALA A 39 -1.72 -19.42 -2.40
N SER A 40 -1.07 -19.43 -3.57
CA SER A 40 0.29 -19.96 -3.73
C SER A 40 1.38 -18.88 -3.54
N ALA A 41 1.06 -17.62 -3.82
CA ALA A 41 1.99 -16.49 -3.71
C ALA A 41 1.36 -15.37 -2.88
N ARG A 42 1.20 -15.63 -1.59
CA ARG A 42 0.51 -14.75 -0.64
C ARG A 42 1.17 -13.38 -0.53
N LYS A 43 0.35 -12.35 -0.35
CA LYS A 43 0.80 -10.98 -0.19
C LYS A 43 0.73 -10.60 1.28
N GLN A 44 1.80 -10.02 1.79
CA GLN A 44 1.96 -9.66 3.21
C GLN A 44 2.33 -8.19 3.34
N ILE A 45 1.86 -7.55 4.41
CA ILE A 45 2.35 -6.24 4.78
C ILE A 45 3.73 -6.38 5.46
N ASN A 46 4.57 -5.38 5.28
CA ASN A 46 5.80 -5.22 6.06
C ASN A 46 5.46 -5.13 7.56
N LYS A 47 6.10 -5.99 8.39
CA LYS A 47 5.86 -6.06 9.84
C LYS A 47 6.05 -4.72 10.54
N LEU A 48 7.10 -3.96 10.17
CA LEU A 48 7.37 -2.64 10.76
C LEU A 48 6.31 -1.61 10.35
N LEU A 49 5.75 -1.73 9.14
CA LEU A 49 4.64 -0.87 8.73
C LEU A 49 3.35 -1.23 9.47
N TYR A 50 3.07 -2.52 9.65
CA TYR A 50 1.92 -2.97 10.44
C TYR A 50 2.01 -2.49 11.90
N ALA A 51 3.20 -2.47 12.48
CA ALA A 51 3.44 -1.99 13.84
C ALA A 51 3.16 -0.48 14.03
N LYS A 52 3.03 0.29 12.94
CA LYS A 52 2.63 1.70 13.00
C LYS A 52 1.13 1.91 13.20
N LEU A 53 0.31 0.86 13.07
CA LEU A 53 -1.12 0.92 13.32
C LEU A 53 -1.42 1.05 14.83
N GLY A 54 -2.29 1.99 15.20
CA GLY A 54 -2.79 2.14 16.56
C GLY A 54 -3.47 0.87 17.07
N THR A 55 -3.64 0.74 18.38
CA THR A 55 -4.22 -0.47 18.98
C THR A 55 -5.66 -0.70 18.49
N ASN A 56 -6.43 0.38 18.37
CA ASN A 56 -7.86 0.37 18.01
C ASN A 56 -8.09 0.55 16.49
N ASP A 57 -7.02 0.68 15.70
CA ASP A 57 -7.12 0.93 14.26
C ASP A 57 -7.83 -0.23 13.55
N VAL A 58 -9.01 0.05 12.97
CA VAL A 58 -9.84 -0.94 12.31
C VAL A 58 -9.18 -1.59 11.10
N ARG A 59 -8.18 -0.92 10.52
CA ARG A 59 -7.40 -1.45 9.39
C ARG A 59 -6.51 -2.64 9.77
N LYS A 60 -6.26 -2.87 11.07
CA LYS A 60 -5.59 -4.11 11.51
C LYS A 60 -6.26 -5.37 10.98
N LYS A 61 -7.58 -5.33 10.75
CA LYS A 61 -8.35 -6.42 10.16
C LYS A 61 -8.03 -6.68 8.68
N TRP A 62 -7.28 -5.79 8.03
CA TRP A 62 -6.85 -5.98 6.65
C TRP A 62 -5.68 -6.94 6.51
N TRP A 63 -5.10 -7.35 7.62
CA TRP A 63 -4.00 -8.32 7.67
C TRP A 63 -4.19 -9.27 8.84
N ASN A 64 -3.75 -10.50 8.65
CA ASN A 64 -3.70 -11.48 9.72
C ASN A 64 -2.26 -11.56 10.27
N PRO A 65 -1.95 -10.97 11.45
CA PRO A 65 -0.60 -11.01 12.02
C PRO A 65 -0.22 -12.39 12.52
N GLN A 66 -1.19 -13.28 12.75
CA GLN A 66 -0.98 -14.58 13.36
C GLN A 66 -1.25 -15.69 12.35
N ASP A 67 -0.20 -16.38 12.00
CA ASP A 67 -0.27 -17.79 11.73
C ASP A 67 0.79 -18.42 12.62
N GLU A 68 0.43 -18.74 13.85
CA GLU A 68 1.34 -19.32 14.86
C GLU A 68 2.01 -20.61 14.37
N ASN A 69 1.42 -21.27 13.38
CA ASN A 69 1.91 -22.52 12.81
C ASN A 69 2.71 -22.34 11.51
N ASN A 70 2.75 -21.14 10.95
CA ASN A 70 3.41 -20.93 9.65
C ASN A 70 3.86 -19.48 9.47
N GLU A 71 5.12 -19.20 9.79
CA GLU A 71 5.73 -17.86 9.61
C GLU A 71 5.56 -17.31 8.18
N LYS A 72 5.40 -18.19 7.19
CA LYS A 72 5.21 -17.77 5.80
C LYS A 72 3.86 -17.10 5.55
N ASN A 73 2.89 -17.31 6.42
CA ASN A 73 1.54 -16.75 6.30
C ASN A 73 1.29 -15.56 7.23
N GLY A 74 2.20 -15.26 8.12
CA GLY A 74 2.08 -14.11 9.03
C GLY A 74 1.92 -12.79 8.27
N TYR A 75 1.03 -11.93 8.75
CA TYR A 75 0.72 -10.62 8.14
C TYR A 75 0.13 -10.70 6.74
N GLN A 76 -0.46 -11.85 6.39
CA GLN A 76 -1.17 -12.04 5.14
C GLN A 76 -2.32 -11.03 4.99
N GLN A 77 -2.51 -10.54 3.79
CA GLN A 77 -3.58 -9.61 3.47
C GLN A 77 -4.96 -10.28 3.47
N GLU A 78 -5.95 -9.54 4.01
CA GLU A 78 -7.37 -9.85 4.06
C GLU A 78 -8.22 -8.75 3.40
N LYS A 79 -7.57 -7.71 2.89
CA LYS A 79 -8.20 -6.51 2.32
C LYS A 79 -8.88 -6.77 0.99
N PHE A 80 -8.29 -7.63 0.17
CA PHE A 80 -8.73 -7.90 -1.19
C PHE A 80 -9.18 -9.36 -1.31
N LYS A 81 -10.49 -9.56 -1.43
CA LYS A 81 -11.13 -10.86 -1.64
C LYS A 81 -12.14 -10.75 -2.77
N PHE A 82 -12.46 -11.86 -3.40
CA PHE A 82 -13.58 -11.89 -4.34
C PHE A 82 -14.87 -11.45 -3.65
N LYS A 83 -15.75 -10.75 -4.37
CA LYS A 83 -17.10 -10.38 -3.95
C LYS A 83 -18.05 -11.58 -4.03
N ASP A 84 -17.87 -12.38 -5.07
CA ASP A 84 -18.65 -13.61 -5.32
C ASP A 84 -17.71 -14.73 -5.78
N TYR A 85 -17.51 -15.71 -4.92
CA TYR A 85 -16.65 -16.87 -5.22
C TYR A 85 -17.25 -17.85 -6.24
N ALA A 86 -18.57 -17.88 -6.39
CA ALA A 86 -19.21 -18.76 -7.37
C ALA A 86 -19.01 -18.25 -8.80
N LYS A 87 -18.87 -16.93 -8.95
CA LYS A 87 -18.68 -16.26 -10.24
C LYS A 87 -17.29 -15.69 -10.44
N TRP A 88 -16.44 -15.75 -9.41
CA TRP A 88 -15.08 -15.17 -9.41
C TRP A 88 -15.07 -13.67 -9.69
N THR A 89 -16.09 -12.95 -9.24
CA THR A 89 -16.20 -11.51 -9.46
C THR A 89 -15.70 -10.70 -8.26
N GLY A 90 -15.23 -9.51 -8.57
CA GLY A 90 -14.88 -8.46 -7.63
C GLY A 90 -14.58 -7.21 -8.42
N ASP A 91 -15.16 -6.08 -8.00
CA ASP A 91 -15.07 -4.83 -8.73
C ASP A 91 -13.68 -4.21 -8.58
N TYR A 92 -13.16 -3.62 -9.64
CA TYR A 92 -11.88 -2.94 -9.62
C TYR A 92 -12.07 -1.48 -9.22
N ILE A 93 -11.55 -1.12 -8.06
CA ILE A 93 -11.61 0.24 -7.53
C ILE A 93 -10.31 0.95 -7.91
N PHE A 94 -10.43 2.01 -8.71
CA PHE A 94 -9.29 2.79 -9.20
C PHE A 94 -9.05 4.05 -8.38
N MET A 95 -10.10 4.63 -7.79
CA MET A 95 -10.02 5.86 -7.02
C MET A 95 -11.05 5.88 -5.90
N ARG A 96 -10.64 6.30 -4.72
CA ARG A 96 -11.51 6.44 -3.56
C ARG A 96 -11.17 7.69 -2.75
N ILE A 97 -12.12 8.16 -1.96
CA ILE A 97 -12.06 9.46 -1.29
C ILE A 97 -10.89 9.56 -0.30
N GLU A 98 -10.47 8.46 0.30
CA GLU A 98 -9.36 8.43 1.24
C GLU A 98 -8.03 8.89 0.61
N GLU A 99 -7.84 8.57 -0.67
CA GLU A 99 -6.67 9.06 -1.39
C GLU A 99 -6.70 10.59 -1.55
N MET A 100 -7.89 11.16 -1.72
CA MET A 100 -8.05 12.62 -1.83
C MET A 100 -7.71 13.33 -0.52
N PHE A 101 -8.16 12.79 0.63
CA PHE A 101 -7.79 13.32 1.95
C PHE A 101 -6.28 13.29 2.16
N LEU A 102 -5.63 12.19 1.84
CA LEU A 102 -4.17 12.05 1.99
C LEU A 102 -3.40 12.94 1.03
N THR A 103 -3.91 13.13 -0.19
CA THR A 103 -3.31 14.05 -1.16
C THR A 103 -3.45 15.49 -0.72
N ALA A 104 -4.61 15.90 -0.20
CA ALA A 104 -4.84 17.23 0.34
C ALA A 104 -3.97 17.49 1.59
N ALA A 105 -3.84 16.49 2.48
CA ALA A 105 -2.97 16.59 3.64
C ALA A 105 -1.50 16.79 3.24
N GLU A 106 -1.01 16.01 2.27
CA GLU A 106 0.35 16.16 1.75
C GLU A 106 0.57 17.53 1.11
N ALA A 107 -0.37 17.98 0.28
CA ALA A 107 -0.28 19.28 -0.40
C ALA A 107 -0.21 20.43 0.61
N SER A 108 -1.10 20.45 1.62
CA SER A 108 -1.09 21.46 2.69
C SER A 108 0.22 21.44 3.48
N CYS A 109 0.71 20.24 3.83
CA CYS A 109 1.98 20.10 4.54
C CYS A 109 3.15 20.69 3.73
N ARG A 110 3.22 20.41 2.44
CA ARG A 110 4.27 20.94 1.54
C ARG A 110 4.19 22.45 1.34
N LEU A 111 3.01 23.04 1.52
CA LEU A 111 2.80 24.49 1.52
C LEU A 111 3.07 25.13 2.90
N ASN A 112 3.60 24.37 3.86
CA ASN A 112 3.85 24.77 5.25
C ASN A 112 2.55 25.13 6.01
N ASP A 113 1.40 24.64 5.56
CA ASP A 113 0.14 24.68 6.32
C ASP A 113 -0.03 23.38 7.13
N ASP A 114 0.76 23.25 8.19
CA ASP A 114 0.69 22.12 9.10
C ASP A 114 -0.69 21.96 9.75
N LYS A 115 -1.42 23.06 9.95
CA LYS A 115 -2.75 23.03 10.54
C LYS A 115 -3.76 22.40 9.58
N GLY A 116 -3.80 22.85 8.33
CA GLY A 116 -4.66 22.27 7.29
C GLY A 116 -4.30 20.81 7.02
N ALA A 117 -3.00 20.49 6.95
CA ALA A 117 -2.52 19.14 6.76
C ALA A 117 -3.01 18.17 7.86
N ARG A 118 -2.86 18.58 9.14
CA ARG A 118 -3.37 17.80 10.28
C ARG A 118 -4.89 17.67 10.28
N LEU A 119 -5.61 18.72 9.86
CA LEU A 119 -7.07 18.65 9.77
C LEU A 119 -7.50 17.55 8.81
N MET A 120 -6.94 17.51 7.60
CA MET A 120 -7.25 16.49 6.60
C MET A 120 -6.85 15.09 7.07
N LEU A 121 -5.64 14.96 7.62
CA LEU A 121 -5.14 13.68 8.13
C LEU A 121 -5.98 13.16 9.28
N ASN A 122 -6.23 13.97 10.30
CA ASN A 122 -7.01 13.55 11.47
C ASN A 122 -8.45 13.22 11.10
N SER A 123 -9.08 13.98 10.20
CA SER A 123 -10.44 13.69 9.73
C SER A 123 -10.56 12.29 9.12
N LEU A 124 -9.57 11.89 8.32
CA LEU A 124 -9.56 10.54 7.76
C LEU A 124 -9.20 9.48 8.80
N MET A 125 -8.18 9.74 9.62
CA MET A 125 -7.67 8.73 10.53
C MET A 125 -8.60 8.47 11.71
N GLN A 126 -9.40 9.41 12.14
CA GLN A 126 -10.43 9.21 13.17
C GLN A 126 -11.57 8.26 12.71
N GLU A 127 -11.79 8.13 11.41
CA GLU A 127 -12.65 7.08 10.85
C GLU A 127 -12.01 5.67 10.93
N ARG A 128 -10.73 5.59 11.23
CA ARG A 128 -9.95 4.35 11.34
C ARG A 128 -9.64 3.99 12.79
N ASP A 129 -9.38 4.99 13.61
CA ASP A 129 -9.07 4.88 15.04
C ASP A 129 -9.58 6.17 15.70
N GLU A 130 -10.65 6.10 16.51
CA GLU A 130 -11.29 7.26 17.12
C GLU A 130 -10.35 8.07 18.03
N ASP A 131 -9.32 7.41 18.57
CA ASP A 131 -8.32 8.02 19.43
C ASP A 131 -7.16 8.68 18.65
N TYR A 132 -7.15 8.53 17.32
CA TYR A 132 -6.05 9.04 16.51
C TYR A 132 -5.98 10.57 16.55
N THR A 133 -4.81 11.08 16.89
CA THR A 133 -4.53 12.52 16.83
C THR A 133 -3.07 12.76 16.45
N CYS A 134 -2.83 13.29 15.27
CA CYS A 134 -1.51 13.72 14.84
C CYS A 134 -1.25 15.15 15.31
N LYS A 135 -0.12 15.34 16.01
CA LYS A 135 0.39 16.67 16.46
C LYS A 135 1.73 17.04 15.81
N LYS A 136 2.22 16.20 14.90
CA LYS A 136 3.50 16.41 14.20
C LYS A 136 3.46 17.66 13.32
N THR A 137 4.65 18.14 12.97
CA THR A 137 4.87 19.30 12.09
C THR A 137 6.03 19.04 11.14
N GLY A 138 6.13 19.85 10.07
CA GLY A 138 7.28 19.87 9.18
C GLY A 138 7.26 18.82 8.08
N THR A 139 8.21 18.97 7.14
CA THR A 139 8.23 18.29 5.85
C THR A 139 9.45 17.37 5.64
N ALA A 140 10.21 17.08 6.70
CA ALA A 140 11.38 16.22 6.59
C ALA A 140 10.99 14.80 6.15
N LEU A 141 11.76 14.23 5.23
CA LEU A 141 11.68 12.83 4.84
C LEU A 141 13.07 12.20 4.86
N GLY A 142 13.16 10.95 5.24
CA GLY A 142 14.40 10.18 5.17
C GLY A 142 14.75 9.81 3.72
N LYS A 143 15.99 9.44 3.50
CA LYS A 143 16.47 8.94 2.21
C LYS A 143 15.87 7.58 1.87
N LEU A 144 15.65 6.75 2.87
CA LEU A 144 15.00 5.46 2.72
C LEU A 144 13.56 5.51 3.23
N THR A 145 12.71 4.67 2.68
CA THR A 145 11.31 4.54 3.14
C THR A 145 11.18 3.98 4.55
N SER A 146 12.27 3.49 5.13
CA SER A 146 12.38 2.98 6.51
C SER A 146 12.92 4.01 7.50
N ASP A 147 13.48 5.13 7.02
CA ASP A 147 14.04 6.15 7.91
C ASP A 147 12.92 6.89 8.64
N GLU A 148 13.16 7.25 9.88
CA GLU A 148 12.19 7.96 10.72
C GLU A 148 12.68 9.38 11.00
N THR A 149 11.91 10.37 10.58
CA THR A 149 12.19 11.80 10.81
C THR A 149 11.28 12.40 11.87
N GLY A 150 10.16 11.75 12.16
CA GLY A 150 9.14 12.24 13.08
C GLY A 150 8.29 13.39 12.53
N SER A 151 8.44 13.75 11.25
CA SER A 151 7.74 14.89 10.65
C SER A 151 6.26 14.58 10.35
N LEU A 152 5.48 15.64 10.11
CA LEU A 152 4.10 15.51 9.66
C LEU A 152 4.02 14.88 8.27
N LEU A 153 4.92 15.27 7.36
CA LEU A 153 4.94 14.70 6.02
C LEU A 153 5.23 13.19 6.05
N GLU A 154 6.18 12.76 6.87
CA GLU A 154 6.43 11.33 7.06
C GLU A 154 5.19 10.60 7.57
N GLU A 155 4.50 11.16 8.56
CA GLU A 155 3.26 10.56 9.08
C GLU A 155 2.20 10.40 7.99
N ILE A 156 1.97 11.44 7.19
CA ILE A 156 1.03 11.40 6.05
C ILE A 156 1.42 10.28 5.07
N ILE A 157 2.70 10.15 4.75
CA ILE A 157 3.20 9.10 3.85
C ILE A 157 3.05 7.71 4.47
N ILE A 158 3.28 7.56 5.78
CA ILE A 158 3.03 6.27 6.47
C ILE A 158 1.56 5.91 6.38
N GLN A 159 0.65 6.84 6.68
CA GLN A 159 -0.79 6.58 6.60
C GLN A 159 -1.24 6.29 5.17
N ARG A 160 -0.66 6.97 4.15
CA ARG A 160 -0.89 6.65 2.74
C ARG A 160 -0.44 5.24 2.38
N ARG A 161 0.72 4.81 2.85
CA ARG A 161 1.25 3.44 2.62
C ARG A 161 0.34 2.37 3.20
N ILE A 162 -0.24 2.62 4.37
CA ILE A 162 -1.17 1.70 5.05
C ILE A 162 -2.53 1.71 4.35
N GLU A 163 -3.11 2.89 4.16
CA GLU A 163 -4.45 3.06 3.61
C GLU A 163 -4.56 2.52 2.18
N LEU A 164 -3.58 2.83 1.34
CA LEU A 164 -3.55 2.42 -0.07
C LEU A 164 -2.71 1.16 -0.31
N TRP A 165 -2.45 0.37 0.75
CA TRP A 165 -1.68 -0.85 0.61
C TRP A 165 -2.33 -1.81 -0.40
N GLY A 166 -1.51 -2.34 -1.32
CA GLY A 166 -1.96 -3.26 -2.37
C GLY A 166 -2.75 -2.61 -3.50
N GLU A 167 -3.08 -1.32 -3.38
CA GLU A 167 -3.64 -0.52 -4.44
C GLU A 167 -2.53 0.06 -5.33
N PHE A 168 -2.92 0.64 -6.43
CA PHE A 168 -1.97 1.21 -7.39
C PHE A 168 -1.25 2.43 -6.82
N GLY A 169 0.05 2.54 -7.06
CA GLY A 169 0.74 3.83 -6.85
C GLY A 169 2.01 3.81 -6.01
N ARG A 170 2.32 2.77 -5.23
CA ARG A 170 3.49 2.82 -4.31
C ARG A 170 4.82 3.12 -5.01
N ILE A 171 5.07 2.55 -6.19
CA ILE A 171 6.29 2.82 -6.96
C ILE A 171 6.40 4.30 -7.35
N TYR A 172 5.27 4.92 -7.69
CA TYR A 172 5.22 6.34 -8.04
C TYR A 172 5.50 7.21 -6.82
N ASP A 173 4.97 6.84 -5.64
CA ASP A 173 5.28 7.55 -4.39
C ASP A 173 6.77 7.51 -4.07
N ILE A 174 7.39 6.34 -4.13
CA ILE A 174 8.83 6.19 -3.89
C ILE A 174 9.63 7.08 -4.83
N ARG A 175 9.33 7.06 -6.12
CA ARG A 175 10.04 7.86 -7.12
C ARG A 175 9.83 9.37 -6.97
N ARG A 176 8.58 9.83 -6.81
CA ARG A 176 8.29 11.26 -6.65
C ARG A 176 8.84 11.83 -5.35
N LEU A 177 8.94 11.01 -4.29
CA LEU A 177 9.52 11.38 -3.01
C LEU A 177 11.05 11.26 -2.99
N LYS A 178 11.64 10.73 -4.06
CA LYS A 178 13.08 10.46 -4.16
C LYS A 178 13.60 9.65 -2.97
N GLN A 179 12.90 8.57 -2.64
CA GLN A 179 13.30 7.66 -1.57
C GLN A 179 13.79 6.33 -2.15
N GLY A 180 14.82 5.77 -1.54
CA GLY A 180 15.21 4.39 -1.76
C GLY A 180 14.49 3.45 -0.80
N PHE A 181 14.71 2.13 -0.94
CA PHE A 181 14.19 1.14 -0.01
C PHE A 181 15.17 0.00 0.22
N ARG A 182 14.99 -0.65 1.36
CA ARG A 182 15.59 -1.95 1.70
C ARG A 182 14.50 -2.96 1.98
N ARG A 183 14.86 -4.24 1.87
CA ARG A 183 14.08 -5.37 2.36
C ARG A 183 14.94 -6.16 3.32
N THR A 184 14.58 -6.15 4.59
CA THR A 184 15.35 -6.75 5.67
C THR A 184 14.51 -7.83 6.39
N ALA A 185 15.14 -8.72 7.12
CA ALA A 185 14.46 -9.83 7.78
C ALA A 185 13.48 -9.37 8.87
N ASP A 186 13.81 -8.30 9.59
CA ASP A 186 12.94 -7.68 10.61
C ASP A 186 11.64 -7.08 10.02
N MET A 187 11.63 -6.73 8.73
CA MET A 187 10.44 -6.34 8.00
C MET A 187 9.53 -7.52 7.63
N GLY A 188 9.98 -8.76 7.88
CA GLY A 188 9.26 -9.98 7.53
C GLY A 188 9.61 -10.55 6.15
N TRP A 189 10.67 -10.07 5.49
CA TRP A 189 11.11 -10.62 4.22
C TRP A 189 11.90 -11.93 4.39
N PRO A 190 11.63 -12.98 3.58
CA PRO A 190 12.41 -14.18 3.58
C PRO A 190 13.83 -13.92 3.05
N SER A 191 14.79 -14.75 3.45
CA SER A 191 16.20 -14.59 3.07
C SER A 191 16.43 -14.47 1.56
N SER A 192 15.61 -15.16 0.75
CA SER A 192 15.68 -15.13 -0.72
C SER A 192 15.18 -13.81 -1.34
N ALA A 193 14.52 -12.96 -0.56
CA ALA A 193 13.93 -11.69 -1.04
C ALA A 193 14.53 -10.46 -0.34
N LEU A 194 15.61 -10.64 0.43
CA LEU A 194 16.33 -9.51 1.02
C LEU A 194 16.99 -8.68 -0.07
N ILE A 195 16.85 -7.38 0.04
CA ILE A 195 17.40 -6.40 -0.91
C ILE A 195 18.03 -5.27 -0.08
N ALA A 196 19.32 -5.05 -0.33
CA ALA A 196 20.06 -3.92 0.19
C ALA A 196 21.15 -3.53 -0.84
N GLY A 197 21.54 -2.28 -0.86
CA GLY A 197 22.59 -1.79 -1.72
C GLY A 197 22.22 -0.63 -2.60
N THR A 198 23.16 -0.15 -3.38
CA THR A 198 23.07 1.10 -4.13
C THR A 198 21.92 1.13 -5.12
N ASP A 199 21.58 0.01 -5.75
CA ASP A 199 20.57 0.00 -6.81
C ASP A 199 19.15 0.30 -6.32
N THR A 200 18.80 -0.11 -5.10
CA THR A 200 17.47 0.13 -4.52
C THR A 200 17.45 1.26 -3.51
N GLU A 201 18.60 1.58 -2.92
CA GLU A 201 18.74 2.66 -1.95
C GLU A 201 18.95 4.02 -2.62
N ASP A 202 19.40 4.04 -3.87
CA ASP A 202 19.46 5.24 -4.70
C ASP A 202 18.16 5.38 -5.52
N PRO A 203 17.31 6.36 -5.23
CA PRO A 203 16.05 6.58 -5.96
C PRO A 203 16.25 7.01 -7.42
N GLU A 204 17.44 7.42 -7.81
CA GLU A 204 17.81 7.81 -9.17
C GLU A 204 18.49 6.66 -9.94
N SER A 205 18.71 5.53 -9.29
CA SER A 205 19.30 4.35 -9.90
C SER A 205 18.51 3.87 -11.12
N TYR A 206 19.25 3.36 -12.09
CA TYR A 206 18.70 2.77 -13.32
C TYR A 206 17.79 1.57 -13.04
N ALA A 207 17.97 0.88 -11.92
CA ALA A 207 17.12 -0.23 -11.49
C ALA A 207 15.62 0.15 -11.32
N TRP A 208 15.32 1.43 -11.19
CA TRP A 208 13.94 1.95 -11.10
C TRP A 208 13.29 2.21 -12.47
N VAL A 209 14.03 2.07 -13.55
CA VAL A 209 13.52 2.30 -14.90
C VAL A 209 12.96 1.00 -15.45
N LEU A 210 11.68 1.01 -15.83
CA LEU A 210 11.09 -0.08 -16.60
C LEU A 210 11.64 -0.01 -18.02
N THR A 211 12.59 -0.88 -18.35
CA THR A 211 13.16 -0.99 -19.69
C THR A 211 12.22 -1.79 -20.59
N CYS A 212 11.93 -1.23 -21.77
CA CYS A 212 11.25 -1.99 -22.81
C CYS A 212 12.27 -2.82 -23.58
N LEU A 213 12.16 -4.14 -23.50
CA LEU A 213 13.07 -5.07 -24.18
C LEU A 213 13.07 -4.92 -25.72
N LEU A 214 12.01 -4.36 -26.30
CA LEU A 214 11.92 -4.10 -27.74
C LEU A 214 12.85 -2.97 -28.21
N TYR A 215 13.16 -2.02 -27.35
CA TYR A 215 14.09 -0.92 -27.69
C TYR A 215 15.56 -1.25 -27.47
N THR A 216 15.85 -2.32 -26.73
CA THR A 216 17.25 -2.75 -26.50
C THR A 216 17.81 -3.62 -27.63
N SER A 217 16.95 -4.19 -28.48
CA SER A 217 17.36 -5.01 -29.63
C SER A 217 17.71 -4.16 -30.89
N ASP A 218 17.17 -2.95 -30.99
CA ASP A 218 17.39 -2.06 -32.15
C ASP A 218 18.47 -1.01 -31.93
N ALA A 219 19.11 -1.00 -30.77
CA ALA A 219 20.19 -0.08 -30.41
C ALA A 219 21.60 -0.71 -30.49
N ALA A 220 21.72 -1.88 -31.13
CA ALA A 220 23.00 -2.57 -31.35
C ALA A 220 23.49 -2.41 -32.78
#